data_4e8210429874f8ebc299fe107a2bd5eb
#
_entry.id   4e8210429874f8ebc299fe107a2bd5eb
#
_cell.length_a   1.000
_cell.length_b   1.000
_cell.length_c   1.000
_cell.angle_alpha   90.00
_cell.angle_beta   90.00
_cell.angle_gamma   90.00
#
_symmetry.space_group_name_H-M   'P 1'
#
loop_
_entity.id
_entity.type
_entity.pdbx_description
1 polymer ?
#
loop_
_entity_poly.entity_id
_entity_poly.type
_entity_poly.pdbx_seq_one_letter_code
_entity_poly.pdbx_strand_id
1 'polypeptide(L)'
;MSNTELVTITTPHTVPSTTTTLTSEPRERASLRRHEDVEDEPTSDGRAEQELSPVDGGAAAWRLLCAAFMFEALLWGFPLSFGVFQEYYSKIPEFAGNRYISVVGTIASGFGYLGAPVIMPFIQRYQRWQRQMIWVGWPICIAGLVFGSFASTLEVLILTQGVAYGLGFLIFYYPILSMVNEYWITRRGMAYGILCGASGVSGSVMPFVLQALLAKYGYRTTLRAVAVALTLLTGPLIPLLKGRLPPSGRASTPKINWTFFRSPLFWIYSISNLLQGFGYFFPSLYLPSFASSLNLSGKSGALLLALMSVCQVCGQFVFGYLSDRKVPLNALACLSTVVAAVACLTMWGLAQSFPVLIVFAVVYGFFAAGYTAIWARMSMAITDDVTAAPIVFSLLNFGKGIGNVLAGPVGGFLVSSSTSTGPSSSSYRWVITFTGVCMFASACTICLRYSKYLCVLVVR
;
A
#
# COMPACT_ATOMS: atom_id res chain seq x y z
N MET A 1 31.22 31.57 32.93
CA MET A 1 32.22 32.14 32.05
C MET A 1 31.94 31.57 30.69
N SER A 2 31.03 32.14 29.95
CA SER A 2 31.14 33.29 29.02
C SER A 2 31.98 32.92 27.81
N ASN A 3 31.31 32.68 26.67
CA ASN A 3 31.34 33.61 25.55
C ASN A 3 30.41 33.12 24.42
N THR A 4 29.44 33.97 24.20
CA THR A 4 28.52 33.96 23.05
C THR A 4 29.17 34.84 21.98
N GLU A 5 29.41 34.31 20.77
CA GLU A 5 29.71 35.16 19.61
C GLU A 5 28.54 35.11 18.63
N LEU A 6 27.87 36.26 18.52
CA LEU A 6 26.91 36.61 17.49
C LEU A 6 27.67 37.09 16.24
N VAL A 7 27.53 36.37 15.13
CA VAL A 7 27.98 36.85 13.83
C VAL A 7 26.79 37.48 13.10
N THR A 8 26.86 38.83 13.01
CA THR A 8 25.94 39.65 12.23
C THR A 8 26.44 39.69 10.78
N ILE A 9 25.67 39.18 9.82
CA ILE A 9 25.97 39.37 8.39
C ILE A 9 25.13 40.53 7.87
N THR A 10 25.78 41.65 7.58
CA THR A 10 25.27 42.83 6.87
C THR A 10 25.46 42.64 5.38
N THR A 11 24.38 42.71 4.59
CA THR A 11 24.40 42.85 3.15
C THR A 11 24.29 44.32 2.75
N PRO A 12 25.09 44.85 1.81
CA PRO A 12 24.87 46.17 1.22
C PRO A 12 24.12 46.03 -0.11
N HIS A 13 22.92 46.55 -0.20
CA HIS A 13 22.28 46.87 -1.46
C HIS A 13 22.51 48.34 -1.80
N THR A 14 23.29 48.59 -2.82
CA THR A 14 23.40 49.90 -3.51
C THR A 14 22.47 49.89 -4.72
N VAL A 15 21.56 50.84 -4.75
CA VAL A 15 20.74 51.22 -5.92
C VAL A 15 21.24 52.56 -6.44
N PRO A 16 21.53 52.75 -7.73
CA PRO A 16 21.85 54.06 -8.28
C PRO A 16 20.57 54.83 -8.62
N SER A 17 20.43 56.00 -8.01
CA SER A 17 19.43 57.02 -8.34
C SER A 17 19.87 57.79 -9.59
N THR A 18 19.00 57.84 -10.61
CA THR A 18 19.16 58.77 -11.73
C THR A 18 18.11 59.87 -11.58
N THR A 19 18.59 61.05 -11.24
CA THR A 19 17.86 62.30 -11.20
C THR A 19 17.74 62.88 -12.60
N THR A 20 16.55 63.18 -13.08
CA THR A 20 16.33 64.06 -14.23
C THR A 20 15.29 65.10 -13.85
N THR A 21 15.79 66.34 -13.67
CA THR A 21 15.04 67.57 -13.53
C THR A 21 14.62 68.08 -14.90
N LEU A 22 13.33 68.52 -15.07
CA LEU A 22 12.94 69.54 -16.03
C LEU A 22 11.60 70.20 -15.55
N THR A 23 11.74 71.40 -15.11
CA THR A 23 11.08 72.70 -15.30
C THR A 23 9.70 72.77 -15.89
N SER A 24 8.81 73.41 -15.10
CA SER A 24 7.85 74.53 -15.36
C SER A 24 7.19 74.65 -16.76
N GLU A 25 5.96 74.96 -16.95
CA GLU A 25 5.02 75.91 -16.38
C GLU A 25 3.57 75.67 -16.95
N PRO A 26 2.52 76.47 -16.48
CA PRO A 26 1.12 76.05 -16.59
C PRO A 26 0.31 76.81 -17.66
N ARG A 27 -0.75 76.21 -18.13
CA ARG A 27 -1.88 76.93 -18.74
C ARG A 27 -3.16 76.15 -18.58
N GLU A 28 -3.99 76.58 -17.73
CA GLU A 28 -5.29 77.26 -17.79
C GLU A 28 -6.30 76.79 -18.86
N ARG A 29 -7.51 76.60 -18.31
CA ARG A 29 -8.88 76.74 -18.84
C ARG A 29 -9.57 75.50 -19.32
N ALA A 30 -10.50 75.08 -18.53
CA ALA A 30 -11.91 75.40 -18.47
C ALA A 30 -12.83 74.54 -19.33
N SER A 31 -13.77 73.98 -18.63
CA SER A 31 -15.16 73.68 -19.04
C SER A 31 -15.41 72.49 -19.97
N LEU A 32 -16.03 71.51 -19.46
CA LEU A 32 -17.46 71.24 -19.66
C LEU A 32 -17.85 69.96 -18.94
N ARG A 33 -18.78 70.09 -18.02
CA ARG A 33 -19.53 68.97 -17.45
C ARG A 33 -20.26 68.24 -18.57
N ARG A 34 -20.05 66.97 -18.70
CA ARG A 34 -21.06 66.08 -19.23
C ARG A 34 -21.13 64.89 -18.25
N HIS A 35 -22.17 64.86 -17.47
CA HIS A 35 -22.66 63.66 -16.83
C HIS A 35 -22.98 62.70 -17.96
N GLU A 36 -22.20 61.66 -18.11
CA GLU A 36 -22.62 60.41 -18.67
C GLU A 36 -22.72 59.44 -17.50
N ASP A 37 -23.97 59.16 -17.12
CA ASP A 37 -24.33 58.06 -16.25
C ASP A 37 -23.90 56.78 -16.97
N VAL A 38 -22.70 56.30 -16.63
CA VAL A 38 -22.31 54.91 -16.93
C VAL A 38 -23.06 54.09 -15.92
N GLU A 39 -24.21 53.53 -16.34
CA GLU A 39 -24.84 52.42 -15.66
C GLU A 39 -23.76 51.34 -15.48
N ASP A 40 -23.31 51.16 -14.24
CA ASP A 40 -22.61 49.97 -13.79
C ASP A 40 -23.57 48.80 -14.00
N GLU A 41 -23.53 48.17 -15.18
CA GLU A 41 -24.03 46.81 -15.33
C GLU A 41 -23.29 45.96 -14.29
N PRO A 42 -24.00 45.33 -13.36
CA PRO A 42 -23.38 44.31 -12.52
C PRO A 42 -23.03 43.14 -13.46
N THR A 43 -21.76 43.06 -13.87
CA THR A 43 -21.23 41.83 -14.41
C THR A 43 -21.36 40.76 -13.36
N SER A 44 -22.55 40.16 -13.34
CA SER A 44 -22.83 38.94 -12.59
C SER A 44 -22.10 37.78 -13.25
N ASP A 45 -20.76 37.79 -13.20
CA ASP A 45 -19.99 36.59 -13.26
C ASP A 45 -20.10 35.88 -11.89
N GLY A 46 -21.34 35.47 -11.60
CA GLY A 46 -21.73 34.65 -10.46
C GLY A 46 -21.18 33.23 -10.60
N ARG A 47 -19.86 33.12 -10.83
CA ARG A 47 -19.11 31.97 -10.41
C ARG A 47 -19.02 32.06 -8.89
N ALA A 48 -20.04 31.47 -8.23
CA ALA A 48 -19.93 31.17 -6.81
C ALA A 48 -18.53 30.63 -6.56
N GLU A 49 -17.67 31.42 -5.91
CA GLU A 49 -16.39 30.94 -5.40
C GLU A 49 -16.72 29.78 -4.48
N GLN A 50 -16.57 28.58 -5.02
CA GLN A 50 -16.87 27.37 -4.29
C GLN A 50 -15.80 27.26 -3.21
N GLU A 51 -16.17 27.69 -2.00
CA GLU A 51 -15.29 27.71 -0.84
C GLU A 51 -14.75 26.30 -0.61
N LEU A 52 -13.46 26.10 -0.97
CA LEU A 52 -12.81 24.80 -0.87
C LEU A 52 -12.66 24.44 0.62
N SER A 53 -13.06 23.22 0.96
CA SER A 53 -12.87 22.70 2.33
C SER A 53 -11.42 22.83 2.77
N PRO A 54 -11.13 23.13 4.07
CA PRO A 54 -9.78 23.32 4.58
C PRO A 54 -8.92 22.07 4.38
N VAL A 55 -7.62 22.27 4.15
CA VAL A 55 -6.60 21.21 4.10
C VAL A 55 -6.14 20.83 5.51
N ASP A 56 -5.65 19.59 5.65
CA ASP A 56 -5.06 19.05 6.89
C ASP A 56 -5.96 19.11 8.13
N GLY A 57 -7.30 19.18 7.92
CA GLY A 57 -8.28 19.23 8.99
C GLY A 57 -9.70 19.54 8.51
N GLY A 58 -10.59 19.84 9.47
CA GLY A 58 -11.99 20.11 9.20
C GLY A 58 -12.87 18.86 9.11
N ALA A 59 -14.19 19.05 9.28
CA ALA A 59 -15.14 17.94 9.33
C ALA A 59 -15.20 17.10 8.04
N ALA A 60 -14.96 17.70 6.88
CA ALA A 60 -14.96 17.01 5.59
C ALA A 60 -13.76 16.06 5.46
N ALA A 61 -12.54 16.52 5.83
CA ALA A 61 -11.32 15.72 5.80
C ALA A 61 -11.39 14.52 6.75
N TRP A 62 -11.89 14.73 7.98
CA TRP A 62 -12.05 13.65 8.95
C TRP A 62 -13.15 12.66 8.57
N ARG A 63 -14.28 13.12 8.03
CA ARG A 63 -15.33 12.22 7.50
C ARG A 63 -14.81 11.32 6.39
N LEU A 64 -14.05 11.89 5.44
CA LEU A 64 -13.41 11.10 4.39
C LEU A 64 -12.42 10.09 4.97
N LEU A 65 -11.56 10.52 5.89
CA LEU A 65 -10.55 9.65 6.48
C LEU A 65 -11.17 8.50 7.30
N CYS A 66 -12.24 8.77 8.05
CA CYS A 66 -12.99 7.72 8.76
C CYS A 66 -13.65 6.73 7.79
N ALA A 67 -14.26 7.22 6.71
CA ALA A 67 -14.81 6.35 5.67
C ALA A 67 -13.71 5.52 5.02
N ALA A 68 -12.60 6.12 4.63
CA ALA A 68 -11.45 5.43 4.06
C ALA A 68 -10.87 4.37 5.01
N PHE A 69 -10.77 4.68 6.32
CA PHE A 69 -10.36 3.73 7.36
C PHE A 69 -11.27 2.49 7.40
N MET A 70 -12.58 2.69 7.38
CA MET A 70 -13.54 1.58 7.39
C MET A 70 -13.43 0.72 6.12
N PHE A 71 -13.28 1.36 4.95
CA PHE A 71 -13.03 0.64 3.69
C PHE A 71 -11.73 -0.14 3.73
N GLU A 72 -10.65 0.46 4.21
CA GLU A 72 -9.34 -0.19 4.39
C GLU A 72 -9.44 -1.39 5.32
N ALA A 73 -10.03 -1.21 6.52
CA ALA A 73 -10.17 -2.27 7.51
C ALA A 73 -10.98 -3.46 6.99
N LEU A 74 -12.13 -3.21 6.37
CA LEU A 74 -13.06 -4.28 6.01
C LEU A 74 -12.66 -5.00 4.72
N LEU A 75 -12.15 -4.29 3.73
CA LEU A 75 -11.86 -4.87 2.42
C LEU A 75 -10.46 -5.49 2.34
N TRP A 76 -9.44 -4.95 3.02
CA TRP A 76 -8.18 -5.65 3.18
C TRP A 76 -8.29 -6.88 4.08
N GLY A 77 -9.32 -6.95 4.94
CA GLY A 77 -9.52 -8.07 5.84
C GLY A 77 -9.60 -9.43 5.15
N PHE A 78 -10.25 -9.50 4.00
CA PHE A 78 -10.37 -10.74 3.24
C PHE A 78 -9.00 -11.20 2.68
N PRO A 79 -8.25 -10.43 1.88
CA PRO A 79 -6.94 -10.85 1.39
C PRO A 79 -5.92 -11.13 2.49
N LEU A 80 -5.89 -10.34 3.55
CA LEU A 80 -4.96 -10.53 4.67
C LEU A 80 -5.24 -11.81 5.47
N SER A 81 -6.49 -12.23 5.52
CA SER A 81 -6.93 -13.44 6.25
C SER A 81 -7.07 -14.66 5.34
N PHE A 82 -6.67 -14.58 4.07
CA PHE A 82 -6.89 -15.66 3.12
C PHE A 82 -6.21 -16.98 3.52
N GLY A 83 -5.14 -16.94 4.32
CA GLY A 83 -4.51 -18.13 4.87
C GLY A 83 -5.47 -19.05 5.64
N VAL A 84 -6.49 -18.47 6.31
CA VAL A 84 -7.56 -19.23 6.99
C VAL A 84 -8.46 -19.94 5.98
N PHE A 85 -8.82 -19.25 4.88
CA PHE A 85 -9.57 -19.88 3.77
C PHE A 85 -8.76 -20.98 3.09
N GLN A 86 -7.48 -20.74 2.85
CA GLN A 86 -6.58 -21.71 2.25
C GLN A 86 -6.49 -22.99 3.09
N GLU A 87 -6.33 -22.86 4.41
CA GLU A 87 -6.36 -24.00 5.33
C GLU A 87 -7.70 -24.76 5.25
N TYR A 88 -8.82 -24.03 5.23
CA TYR A 88 -10.15 -24.63 5.13
C TYR A 88 -10.37 -25.33 3.80
N TYR A 89 -10.07 -24.69 2.67
CA TYR A 89 -10.24 -25.26 1.33
C TYR A 89 -9.38 -26.51 1.11
N SER A 90 -8.20 -26.57 1.72
CA SER A 90 -7.33 -27.77 1.62
C SER A 90 -7.92 -29.01 2.30
N LYS A 91 -8.88 -28.85 3.21
CA LYS A 91 -9.50 -29.92 4.00
C LYS A 91 -10.83 -30.42 3.44
N ILE A 92 -11.49 -29.63 2.58
CA ILE A 92 -12.78 -30.02 2.02
C ILE A 92 -12.62 -30.82 0.73
N PRO A 93 -13.41 -31.90 0.51
CA PRO A 93 -13.25 -32.80 -0.62
C PRO A 93 -13.32 -32.13 -1.99
N GLU A 94 -14.10 -31.05 -2.11
CA GLU A 94 -14.32 -30.31 -3.38
C GLU A 94 -13.01 -29.71 -3.93
N PHE A 95 -12.06 -29.33 -3.05
CA PHE A 95 -10.80 -28.65 -3.41
C PHE A 95 -9.55 -29.35 -2.88
N ALA A 96 -9.73 -30.42 -2.06
CA ALA A 96 -8.62 -31.15 -1.45
C ALA A 96 -7.66 -31.69 -2.53
N GLY A 97 -6.34 -31.62 -2.21
CA GLY A 97 -5.30 -32.07 -3.14
C GLY A 97 -4.97 -31.09 -4.27
N ASN A 98 -5.72 -29.99 -4.43
CA ASN A 98 -5.40 -29.01 -5.47
C ASN A 98 -4.30 -28.04 -4.99
N ARG A 99 -3.17 -28.04 -5.70
CA ARG A 99 -1.98 -27.24 -5.38
C ARG A 99 -2.15 -25.73 -5.59
N TYR A 100 -3.18 -25.30 -6.31
CA TYR A 100 -3.37 -23.90 -6.72
C TYR A 100 -4.39 -23.13 -5.87
N ILE A 101 -4.82 -23.64 -4.73
CA ILE A 101 -5.74 -22.94 -3.81
C ILE A 101 -5.18 -21.56 -3.40
N SER A 102 -3.87 -21.48 -3.16
CA SER A 102 -3.19 -20.23 -2.79
C SER A 102 -3.31 -19.13 -3.85
N VAL A 103 -3.53 -19.50 -5.11
CA VAL A 103 -3.66 -18.56 -6.24
C VAL A 103 -4.84 -17.61 -6.04
N VAL A 104 -5.93 -18.06 -5.41
CA VAL A 104 -7.11 -17.24 -5.12
C VAL A 104 -6.73 -16.00 -4.32
N GLY A 105 -6.06 -16.20 -3.19
CA GLY A 105 -5.67 -15.08 -2.29
C GLY A 105 -4.57 -14.19 -2.86
N THR A 106 -3.60 -14.79 -3.56
CA THR A 106 -2.49 -14.03 -4.14
C THR A 106 -2.94 -13.19 -5.33
N ILE A 107 -3.89 -13.64 -6.13
CA ILE A 107 -4.51 -12.81 -7.18
C ILE A 107 -5.34 -11.70 -6.55
N ALA A 108 -6.19 -11.98 -5.57
CA ALA A 108 -7.03 -10.99 -4.90
C ALA A 108 -6.21 -9.81 -4.34
N SER A 109 -5.10 -10.10 -3.65
CA SER A 109 -4.20 -9.08 -3.12
C SER A 109 -3.26 -8.49 -4.19
N GLY A 110 -2.84 -9.30 -5.15
CA GLY A 110 -1.88 -8.93 -6.19
C GLY A 110 -2.40 -7.88 -7.16
N PHE A 111 -3.66 -7.93 -7.55
CA PHE A 111 -4.27 -6.91 -8.41
C PHE A 111 -4.24 -5.52 -7.76
N GLY A 112 -4.39 -5.43 -6.44
CA GLY A 112 -4.25 -4.18 -5.71
C GLY A 112 -2.88 -3.52 -5.94
N TYR A 113 -1.82 -4.29 -6.05
CA TYR A 113 -0.47 -3.79 -6.30
C TYR A 113 -0.15 -3.64 -7.80
N LEU A 114 -0.51 -4.64 -8.64
CA LEU A 114 -0.21 -4.64 -10.07
C LEU A 114 -0.87 -3.51 -10.84
N GLY A 115 -2.07 -3.11 -10.44
CA GLY A 115 -2.82 -2.08 -11.13
C GLY A 115 -2.36 -0.65 -10.85
N ALA A 116 -1.50 -0.43 -9.85
CA ALA A 116 -1.06 0.90 -9.43
C ALA A 116 -0.54 1.78 -10.58
N PRO A 117 0.39 1.32 -11.44
CA PRO A 117 0.94 2.14 -12.52
C PRO A 117 -0.07 2.52 -13.60
N VAL A 118 -1.15 1.75 -13.73
CA VAL A 118 -2.21 1.98 -14.73
C VAL A 118 -3.28 2.91 -14.17
N ILE A 119 -3.75 2.60 -12.97
CA ILE A 119 -4.89 3.30 -12.35
C ILE A 119 -4.49 4.69 -11.84
N MET A 120 -3.29 4.87 -11.28
CA MET A 120 -2.86 6.16 -10.73
C MET A 120 -2.80 7.28 -11.78
N PRO A 121 -2.15 7.11 -12.95
CA PRO A 121 -2.18 8.14 -14.00
C PRO A 121 -3.59 8.39 -14.53
N PHE A 122 -4.42 7.33 -14.63
CA PHE A 122 -5.81 7.46 -15.07
C PHE A 122 -6.63 8.34 -14.12
N ILE A 123 -6.52 8.12 -12.81
CA ILE A 123 -7.22 8.91 -11.78
C ILE A 123 -6.74 10.36 -11.79
N GLN A 124 -5.44 10.60 -11.92
CA GLN A 124 -4.87 11.95 -12.00
C GLN A 124 -5.38 12.72 -13.23
N ARG A 125 -5.54 12.03 -14.36
CA ARG A 125 -6.02 12.63 -15.61
C ARG A 125 -7.53 12.89 -15.60
N TYR A 126 -8.29 12.00 -14.98
CA TYR A 126 -9.76 11.99 -15.03
C TYR A 126 -10.38 12.07 -13.63
N GLN A 127 -10.08 13.12 -12.88
CA GLN A 127 -10.55 13.30 -11.49
C GLN A 127 -12.08 13.20 -11.34
N ARG A 128 -12.84 13.66 -12.36
CA ARG A 128 -14.32 13.58 -12.36
C ARG A 128 -14.86 12.15 -12.28
N TRP A 129 -14.07 11.14 -12.66
CA TRP A 129 -14.51 9.74 -12.68
C TRP A 129 -14.18 8.99 -11.39
N GLN A 130 -13.47 9.61 -10.45
CA GLN A 130 -13.08 8.97 -9.17
C GLN A 130 -14.29 8.40 -8.43
N ARG A 131 -15.38 9.16 -8.35
CA ARG A 131 -16.60 8.72 -7.66
C ARG A 131 -17.32 7.60 -8.40
N GLN A 132 -17.40 7.67 -9.72
CA GLN A 132 -17.99 6.60 -10.54
C GLN A 132 -17.17 5.31 -10.42
N MET A 133 -15.84 5.39 -10.38
CA MET A 133 -14.98 4.23 -10.15
C MET A 133 -15.29 3.54 -8.82
N ILE A 134 -15.53 4.29 -7.74
CA ILE A 134 -15.93 3.72 -6.46
C ILE A 134 -17.28 2.98 -6.59
N TRP A 135 -18.28 3.61 -7.22
CA TRP A 135 -19.59 3.01 -7.44
C TRP A 135 -19.57 1.77 -8.34
N VAL A 136 -18.59 1.61 -9.21
CA VAL A 136 -18.42 0.43 -10.06
C VAL A 136 -17.57 -0.64 -9.36
N GLY A 137 -16.43 -0.26 -8.78
CA GLY A 137 -15.49 -1.20 -8.18
C GLY A 137 -16.04 -1.91 -6.94
N TRP A 138 -16.76 -1.18 -6.08
CA TRP A 138 -17.33 -1.74 -4.86
C TRP A 138 -18.35 -2.88 -5.12
N PRO A 139 -19.37 -2.74 -6.00
CA PRO A 139 -20.27 -3.86 -6.31
C PRO A 139 -19.56 -5.05 -6.93
N ILE A 140 -18.50 -4.82 -7.72
CA ILE A 140 -17.72 -5.93 -8.31
C ILE A 140 -17.03 -6.74 -7.19
N CYS A 141 -16.48 -6.10 -6.15
CA CYS A 141 -15.93 -6.80 -4.98
C CYS A 141 -16.98 -7.66 -4.29
N ILE A 142 -18.16 -7.09 -4.00
CA ILE A 142 -19.26 -7.78 -3.33
C ILE A 142 -19.76 -8.97 -4.19
N ALA A 143 -19.94 -8.73 -5.49
CA ALA A 143 -20.36 -9.76 -6.44
C ALA A 143 -19.33 -10.92 -6.51
N GLY A 144 -18.01 -10.59 -6.46
CA GLY A 144 -16.96 -11.59 -6.41
C GLY A 144 -17.10 -12.56 -5.23
N LEU A 145 -17.42 -12.05 -4.04
CA LEU A 145 -17.68 -12.88 -2.85
C LEU A 145 -18.99 -13.69 -2.97
N VAL A 146 -20.07 -13.05 -3.45
CA VAL A 146 -21.36 -13.70 -3.61
C VAL A 146 -21.26 -14.84 -4.63
N PHE A 147 -20.73 -14.59 -5.82
CA PHE A 147 -20.54 -15.62 -6.85
C PHE A 147 -19.56 -16.70 -6.40
N GLY A 148 -18.50 -16.36 -5.65
CA GLY A 148 -17.59 -17.31 -5.04
C GLY A 148 -18.29 -18.28 -4.07
N SER A 149 -19.41 -17.87 -3.46
CA SER A 149 -20.21 -18.77 -2.60
C SER A 149 -20.91 -19.91 -3.36
N PHE A 150 -21.06 -19.79 -4.68
CA PHE A 150 -21.64 -20.81 -5.55
C PHE A 150 -20.56 -21.64 -6.27
N ALA A 151 -19.29 -21.32 -6.08
CA ALA A 151 -18.21 -22.03 -6.72
C ALA A 151 -18.17 -23.51 -6.26
N SER A 152 -18.10 -24.41 -7.21
CA SER A 152 -17.89 -25.86 -7.02
C SER A 152 -16.53 -26.32 -7.56
N THR A 153 -15.85 -25.49 -8.35
CA THR A 153 -14.53 -25.76 -8.91
C THR A 153 -13.55 -24.66 -8.50
N LEU A 154 -12.27 -24.99 -8.51
CA LEU A 154 -11.22 -24.04 -8.13
C LEU A 154 -11.10 -22.88 -9.14
N GLU A 155 -11.32 -23.15 -10.43
CA GLU A 155 -11.27 -22.12 -11.47
C GLU A 155 -12.31 -21.02 -11.22
N VAL A 156 -13.55 -21.41 -10.88
CA VAL A 156 -14.62 -20.47 -10.54
C VAL A 156 -14.25 -19.66 -9.29
N LEU A 157 -13.61 -20.31 -8.31
CA LEU A 157 -13.15 -19.66 -7.09
C LEU A 157 -12.05 -18.60 -7.39
N ILE A 158 -11.09 -18.95 -8.27
CA ILE A 158 -10.04 -18.03 -8.72
C ILE A 158 -10.66 -16.85 -9.47
N LEU A 159 -11.61 -17.09 -10.39
CA LEU A 159 -12.25 -16.01 -11.14
C LEU A 159 -13.09 -15.08 -10.27
N THR A 160 -13.77 -15.60 -9.27
CA THR A 160 -14.68 -14.82 -8.42
C THR A 160 -13.96 -14.18 -7.24
N GLN A 161 -13.39 -14.95 -6.33
CA GLN A 161 -12.69 -14.45 -5.14
C GLN A 161 -11.31 -13.85 -5.45
N GLY A 162 -10.63 -14.38 -6.49
CA GLY A 162 -9.33 -13.86 -6.93
C GLY A 162 -9.48 -12.64 -7.83
N VAL A 163 -9.94 -12.90 -9.07
CA VAL A 163 -9.92 -11.89 -10.14
C VAL A 163 -10.99 -10.83 -9.94
N ALA A 164 -12.26 -11.20 -9.79
CA ALA A 164 -13.36 -10.23 -9.69
C ALA A 164 -13.19 -9.37 -8.43
N TYR A 165 -12.89 -9.99 -7.28
CA TYR A 165 -12.63 -9.24 -6.05
C TYR A 165 -11.42 -8.31 -6.18
N GLY A 166 -10.29 -8.80 -6.71
CA GLY A 166 -9.06 -8.02 -6.88
C GLY A 166 -9.22 -6.85 -7.86
N LEU A 167 -9.94 -7.06 -8.98
CA LEU A 167 -10.25 -5.98 -9.93
C LEU A 167 -11.19 -4.94 -9.33
N GLY A 168 -12.25 -5.38 -8.67
CA GLY A 168 -13.15 -4.46 -7.96
C GLY A 168 -12.39 -3.64 -6.93
N PHE A 169 -11.54 -4.28 -6.12
CA PHE A 169 -10.68 -3.62 -5.14
C PHE A 169 -9.77 -2.58 -5.80
N LEU A 170 -9.09 -2.91 -6.88
CA LEU A 170 -8.23 -2.00 -7.63
C LEU A 170 -8.99 -0.74 -8.10
N ILE A 171 -10.17 -0.92 -8.64
CA ILE A 171 -10.97 0.17 -9.26
C ILE A 171 -11.47 1.17 -8.20
N PHE A 172 -11.82 0.74 -6.99
CA PHE A 172 -12.32 1.67 -5.97
C PHE A 172 -11.26 2.17 -4.99
N TYR A 173 -10.21 1.40 -4.71
CA TYR A 173 -9.23 1.71 -3.67
C TYR A 173 -8.38 2.94 -4.00
N TYR A 174 -7.84 3.00 -5.21
CA TYR A 174 -6.97 4.11 -5.61
C TYR A 174 -7.67 5.47 -5.71
N PRO A 175 -8.94 5.57 -6.16
CA PRO A 175 -9.70 6.82 -6.04
C PRO A 175 -9.85 7.30 -4.60
N ILE A 176 -10.09 6.40 -3.63
CA ILE A 176 -10.17 6.75 -2.21
C ILE A 176 -8.84 7.32 -1.74
N LEU A 177 -7.71 6.66 -2.04
CA LEU A 177 -6.38 7.18 -1.70
C LEU A 177 -6.10 8.53 -2.34
N SER A 178 -6.52 8.75 -3.59
CA SER A 178 -6.39 10.04 -4.27
C SER A 178 -7.15 11.13 -3.54
N MET A 179 -8.41 10.86 -3.13
CA MET A 179 -9.22 11.80 -2.35
C MET A 179 -8.59 12.11 -0.99
N VAL A 180 -8.01 11.12 -0.30
CA VAL A 180 -7.28 11.33 0.96
C VAL A 180 -6.10 12.28 0.74
N ASN A 181 -5.35 12.11 -0.36
CA ASN A 181 -4.23 12.99 -0.70
C ASN A 181 -4.63 14.43 -1.04
N GLU A 182 -5.87 14.67 -1.49
CA GLU A 182 -6.41 16.01 -1.75
C GLU A 182 -6.66 16.80 -0.46
N TYR A 183 -7.05 16.11 0.63
CA TYR A 183 -7.32 16.72 1.93
C TYR A 183 -6.09 16.81 2.83
N TRP A 184 -5.22 15.78 2.81
CA TRP A 184 -4.08 15.66 3.71
C TRP A 184 -2.76 15.91 2.96
N ILE A 185 -2.22 17.13 3.09
CA ILE A 185 -1.01 17.58 2.41
C ILE A 185 0.18 17.58 3.36
N THR A 186 0.16 18.41 4.42
CA THR A 186 1.25 18.51 5.41
C THR A 186 1.19 17.37 6.42
N ARG A 187 -0.03 16.92 6.79
CA ARG A 187 -0.28 15.80 7.73
C ARG A 187 -0.53 14.47 7.02
N ARG A 188 -0.02 14.31 5.81
CA ARG A 188 -0.19 13.09 5.01
C ARG A 188 0.30 11.84 5.74
N GLY A 189 1.46 11.90 6.41
CA GLY A 189 2.00 10.80 7.20
C GLY A 189 1.04 10.29 8.29
N MET A 190 0.36 11.21 9.00
CA MET A 190 -0.66 10.86 9.98
C MET A 190 -1.86 10.15 9.34
N ALA A 191 -2.37 10.66 8.21
CA ALA A 191 -3.50 10.07 7.51
C ALA A 191 -3.19 8.64 7.03
N TYR A 192 -2.02 8.43 6.43
CA TYR A 192 -1.56 7.10 6.03
C TYR A 192 -1.28 6.18 7.23
N GLY A 193 -0.76 6.73 8.35
CA GLY A 193 -0.60 5.96 9.58
C GLY A 193 -1.93 5.43 10.12
N ILE A 194 -3.00 6.24 10.06
CA ILE A 194 -4.35 5.81 10.42
C ILE A 194 -4.85 4.70 9.48
N LEU A 195 -4.66 4.86 8.15
CA LEU A 195 -5.04 3.83 7.18
C LEU A 195 -4.26 2.52 7.39
N CYS A 196 -2.95 2.58 7.60
CA CYS A 196 -2.17 1.39 7.97
C CYS A 196 -2.67 0.74 9.26
N GLY A 197 -3.08 1.55 10.26
CA GLY A 197 -3.72 1.06 11.47
C GLY A 197 -5.00 0.27 11.19
N ALA A 198 -5.78 0.67 10.18
CA ALA A 198 -6.99 -0.02 9.76
C ALA A 198 -6.71 -1.46 9.28
N SER A 199 -5.68 -1.65 8.45
CA SER A 199 -5.27 -2.97 7.98
C SER A 199 -4.79 -3.86 9.14
N GLY A 200 -4.13 -3.28 10.15
CA GLY A 200 -3.73 -3.98 11.36
C GLY A 200 -4.90 -4.44 12.22
N VAL A 201 -5.88 -3.57 12.43
CA VAL A 201 -7.13 -3.94 13.15
C VAL A 201 -7.83 -5.08 12.42
N SER A 202 -7.97 -4.96 11.10
CA SER A 202 -8.59 -5.99 10.28
C SER A 202 -7.81 -7.31 10.34
N GLY A 203 -6.50 -7.27 10.12
CA GLY A 203 -5.63 -8.45 10.16
C GLY A 203 -5.57 -9.12 11.54
N SER A 204 -5.86 -8.39 12.62
CA SER A 204 -5.94 -8.97 13.99
C SER A 204 -7.29 -9.59 14.30
N VAL A 205 -8.40 -9.06 13.76
CA VAL A 205 -9.76 -9.49 14.10
C VAL A 205 -10.33 -10.49 13.08
N MET A 206 -10.16 -10.21 11.79
CA MET A 206 -10.78 -10.97 10.70
C MET A 206 -10.40 -12.45 10.67
N PRO A 207 -9.14 -12.88 10.93
CA PRO A 207 -8.80 -14.30 10.95
C PRO A 207 -9.65 -15.10 11.94
N PHE A 208 -9.93 -14.55 13.14
CA PHE A 208 -10.76 -15.23 14.14
C PHE A 208 -12.23 -15.30 13.72
N VAL A 209 -12.76 -14.19 13.20
CA VAL A 209 -14.15 -14.14 12.70
C VAL A 209 -14.34 -15.15 11.57
N LEU A 210 -13.44 -15.15 10.60
CA LEU A 210 -13.51 -16.06 9.44
C LEU A 210 -13.30 -17.52 9.88
N GLN A 211 -12.36 -17.79 10.78
CA GLN A 211 -12.15 -19.13 11.33
C GLN A 211 -13.41 -19.66 12.03
N ALA A 212 -14.07 -18.84 12.84
CA ALA A 212 -15.29 -19.23 13.55
C ALA A 212 -16.45 -19.47 12.56
N LEU A 213 -16.62 -18.59 11.57
CA LEU A 213 -17.68 -18.73 10.56
C LEU A 213 -17.46 -19.96 9.67
N LEU A 214 -16.23 -20.19 9.19
CA LEU A 214 -15.88 -21.34 8.36
C LEU A 214 -16.08 -22.67 9.11
N ALA A 215 -15.66 -22.72 10.38
CA ALA A 215 -15.81 -23.93 11.19
C ALA A 215 -17.27 -24.27 11.46
N LYS A 216 -18.17 -23.27 11.61
CA LYS A 216 -19.58 -23.48 11.98
C LYS A 216 -20.51 -23.58 10.77
N TYR A 217 -20.29 -22.78 9.74
CA TYR A 217 -21.26 -22.62 8.63
C TYR A 217 -20.70 -22.99 7.25
N GLY A 218 -19.42 -23.31 7.15
CA GLY A 218 -18.74 -23.60 5.88
C GLY A 218 -18.50 -22.36 5.00
N TYR A 219 -17.78 -22.52 3.90
CA TYR A 219 -17.33 -21.40 3.09
C TYR A 219 -18.47 -20.67 2.35
N ARG A 220 -19.50 -21.41 1.86
CA ARG A 220 -20.61 -20.81 1.11
C ARG A 220 -21.36 -19.78 1.93
N THR A 221 -21.74 -20.15 3.16
CA THR A 221 -22.45 -19.26 4.08
C THR A 221 -21.54 -18.13 4.58
N THR A 222 -20.28 -18.45 4.87
CA THR A 222 -19.29 -17.45 5.31
C THR A 222 -19.09 -16.35 4.26
N LEU A 223 -18.92 -16.70 2.99
CA LEU A 223 -18.76 -15.72 1.92
C LEU A 223 -19.97 -14.81 1.75
N ARG A 224 -21.19 -15.39 1.84
CA ARG A 224 -22.44 -14.60 1.80
C ARG A 224 -22.56 -13.69 3.00
N ALA A 225 -22.24 -14.18 4.20
CA ALA A 225 -22.28 -13.40 5.43
C ALA A 225 -21.27 -12.21 5.37
N VAL A 226 -20.05 -12.47 4.88
CA VAL A 226 -19.05 -11.43 4.67
C VAL A 226 -19.52 -10.41 3.62
N ALA A 227 -20.07 -10.85 2.49
CA ALA A 227 -20.59 -9.96 1.47
C ALA A 227 -21.72 -9.05 1.99
N VAL A 228 -22.65 -9.61 2.77
CA VAL A 228 -23.73 -8.84 3.42
C VAL A 228 -23.14 -7.85 4.44
N ALA A 229 -22.23 -8.29 5.30
CA ALA A 229 -21.59 -7.43 6.29
C ALA A 229 -20.84 -6.27 5.62
N LEU A 230 -20.05 -6.55 4.56
CA LEU A 230 -19.37 -5.51 3.78
C LEU A 230 -20.36 -4.54 3.17
N THR A 231 -21.47 -5.02 2.60
CA THR A 231 -22.50 -4.18 2.00
C THR A 231 -23.13 -3.24 3.05
N LEU A 232 -23.49 -3.76 4.21
CA LEU A 232 -24.14 -2.99 5.26
C LEU A 232 -23.19 -1.98 5.93
N LEU A 233 -21.93 -2.35 6.10
CA LEU A 233 -20.96 -1.51 6.81
C LEU A 233 -20.30 -0.47 5.89
N THR A 234 -20.06 -0.80 4.61
CA THR A 234 -19.38 0.12 3.69
C THR A 234 -20.31 0.86 2.74
N GLY A 235 -21.45 0.28 2.36
CA GLY A 235 -22.43 0.91 1.46
C GLY A 235 -22.86 2.31 1.89
N PRO A 236 -23.31 2.50 3.14
CA PRO A 236 -23.71 3.83 3.66
C PRO A 236 -22.57 4.85 3.71
N LEU A 237 -21.31 4.41 3.65
CA LEU A 237 -20.14 5.28 3.69
C LEU A 237 -19.76 5.82 2.31
N ILE A 238 -20.18 5.18 1.20
CA ILE A 238 -19.84 5.61 -0.16
C ILE A 238 -20.22 7.08 -0.43
N PRO A 239 -21.40 7.58 -0.03
CA PRO A 239 -21.75 9.00 -0.21
C PRO A 239 -20.81 9.98 0.51
N LEU A 240 -20.11 9.54 1.57
CA LEU A 240 -19.15 10.35 2.32
C LEU A 240 -17.81 10.49 1.60
N LEU A 241 -17.51 9.60 0.64
CA LEU A 241 -16.30 9.64 -0.18
C LEU A 241 -16.47 10.73 -1.26
N LYS A 242 -16.05 11.94 -0.93
CA LYS A 242 -16.07 13.10 -1.83
C LYS A 242 -14.68 13.71 -1.89
N GLY A 243 -14.15 13.90 -3.10
CA GLY A 243 -12.93 14.66 -3.32
C GLY A 243 -13.08 16.12 -2.88
N ARG A 244 -11.98 16.77 -2.55
CA ARG A 244 -11.92 18.19 -2.18
C ARG A 244 -11.95 19.09 -3.41
N LEU A 245 -11.27 18.66 -4.47
CA LEU A 245 -11.12 19.46 -5.68
C LEU A 245 -12.37 19.38 -6.55
N PRO A 246 -12.80 20.49 -7.16
CA PRO A 246 -13.87 20.48 -8.14
C PRO A 246 -13.48 19.59 -9.32
N PRO A 247 -14.41 18.83 -9.92
CA PRO A 247 -14.11 17.93 -11.02
C PRO A 247 -13.65 18.71 -12.24
N SER A 248 -12.34 18.93 -12.37
CA SER A 248 -11.73 19.50 -13.57
C SER A 248 -11.80 18.47 -14.71
N GLY A 249 -12.24 18.92 -15.89
CA GLY A 249 -12.50 18.02 -17.03
C GLY A 249 -11.26 17.32 -17.57
N ARG A 250 -10.10 17.98 -17.54
CA ARG A 250 -8.76 17.47 -17.86
C ARG A 250 -7.73 18.26 -17.08
N ALA A 251 -7.11 17.66 -16.09
CA ALA A 251 -5.86 18.22 -15.59
C ALA A 251 -4.78 18.03 -16.65
N SER A 252 -4.02 19.09 -16.94
CA SER A 252 -2.83 18.95 -17.78
C SER A 252 -1.86 18.03 -17.03
N THR A 253 -1.69 16.80 -17.52
CA THR A 253 -0.70 15.90 -16.92
C THR A 253 0.68 16.48 -17.23
N PRO A 254 1.48 16.82 -16.22
CA PRO A 254 2.86 17.26 -16.45
C PRO A 254 3.61 16.17 -17.21
N LYS A 255 4.48 16.56 -18.13
CA LYS A 255 5.31 15.61 -18.87
C LYS A 255 6.19 14.86 -17.89
N ILE A 256 6.02 13.55 -17.84
CA ILE A 256 6.77 12.65 -16.96
C ILE A 256 8.21 12.58 -17.46
N ASN A 257 9.16 12.82 -16.59
CA ASN A 257 10.56 12.63 -16.89
C ASN A 257 10.97 11.18 -16.59
N TRP A 258 11.21 10.39 -17.65
CA TRP A 258 11.57 8.97 -17.57
C TRP A 258 13.07 8.72 -17.34
N THR A 259 13.85 9.77 -17.08
CA THR A 259 15.32 9.63 -16.89
C THR A 259 15.71 8.76 -15.71
N PHE A 260 14.81 8.56 -14.73
CA PHE A 260 15.07 7.68 -13.59
C PHE A 260 15.35 6.22 -13.99
N PHE A 261 14.87 5.74 -15.15
CA PHE A 261 15.23 4.40 -15.66
C PHE A 261 16.73 4.23 -15.96
N ARG A 262 17.47 5.33 -16.18
CA ARG A 262 18.93 5.31 -16.35
C ARG A 262 19.67 5.23 -15.02
N SER A 263 19.00 5.47 -13.90
CA SER A 263 19.60 5.40 -12.56
C SER A 263 19.87 3.95 -12.17
N PRO A 264 21.10 3.56 -11.86
CA PRO A 264 21.37 2.21 -11.33
C PRO A 264 20.65 1.94 -10.01
N LEU A 265 20.39 2.98 -9.22
CA LEU A 265 19.68 2.87 -7.97
C LEU A 265 18.23 2.42 -8.15
N PHE A 266 17.56 2.86 -9.24
CA PHE A 266 16.22 2.40 -9.60
C PHE A 266 16.21 0.86 -9.78
N TRP A 267 17.15 0.31 -10.52
CA TRP A 267 17.20 -1.13 -10.77
C TRP A 267 17.56 -1.93 -9.52
N ILE A 268 18.48 -1.44 -8.69
CA ILE A 268 18.83 -2.09 -7.41
C ILE A 268 17.59 -2.18 -6.51
N TYR A 269 16.87 -1.09 -6.33
CA TYR A 269 15.67 -1.10 -5.49
C TYR A 269 14.52 -1.90 -6.11
N SER A 270 14.34 -1.84 -7.43
CA SER A 270 13.29 -2.60 -8.12
C SER A 270 13.51 -4.10 -8.05
N ILE A 271 14.75 -4.58 -8.27
CA ILE A 271 15.10 -6.00 -8.18
C ILE A 271 15.01 -6.48 -6.72
N SER A 272 15.55 -5.71 -5.77
CA SER A 272 15.43 -6.02 -4.35
C SER A 272 13.96 -6.12 -3.92
N ASN A 273 13.12 -5.19 -4.36
CA ASN A 273 11.69 -5.18 -4.07
C ASN A 273 10.93 -6.36 -4.70
N LEU A 274 11.28 -6.72 -5.93
CA LEU A 274 10.71 -7.89 -6.60
C LEU A 274 11.05 -9.18 -5.83
N LEU A 275 12.30 -9.37 -5.46
CA LEU A 275 12.76 -10.51 -4.66
C LEU A 275 12.07 -10.56 -3.30
N GLN A 276 11.96 -9.41 -2.61
CA GLN A 276 11.23 -9.30 -1.36
C GLN A 276 9.74 -9.66 -1.56
N GLY A 277 9.12 -9.21 -2.65
CA GLY A 277 7.75 -9.53 -3.01
C GLY A 277 7.52 -11.03 -3.18
N PHE A 278 8.44 -11.75 -3.81
CA PHE A 278 8.36 -13.20 -3.97
C PHE A 278 8.32 -13.95 -2.63
N GLY A 279 9.03 -13.49 -1.61
CA GLY A 279 9.05 -14.15 -0.30
C GLY A 279 7.94 -13.69 0.66
N TYR A 280 7.47 -12.45 0.52
CA TYR A 280 6.71 -11.75 1.56
C TYR A 280 5.39 -12.40 1.96
N PHE A 281 4.64 -12.94 1.01
CA PHE A 281 3.27 -13.42 1.24
C PHE A 281 3.19 -14.88 1.71
N PHE A 282 4.24 -15.67 1.56
CA PHE A 282 4.21 -17.09 1.93
C PHE A 282 3.83 -17.35 3.39
N PRO A 283 4.38 -16.64 4.39
CA PRO A 283 3.98 -16.87 5.77
C PRO A 283 2.49 -16.57 6.01
N SER A 284 1.96 -15.50 5.41
CA SER A 284 0.53 -15.18 5.54
C SER A 284 -0.38 -16.27 4.96
N LEU A 285 0.06 -16.93 3.89
CA LEU A 285 -0.70 -17.99 3.21
C LEU A 285 -0.59 -19.34 3.96
N TYR A 286 0.63 -19.73 4.32
CA TYR A 286 0.91 -21.09 4.72
C TYR A 286 1.04 -21.30 6.22
N LEU A 287 1.17 -20.23 7.04
CA LEU A 287 1.34 -20.35 8.49
C LEU A 287 0.18 -21.05 9.19
N PRO A 288 -1.13 -20.79 8.84
CA PRO A 288 -2.23 -21.55 9.42
C PRO A 288 -2.20 -23.03 9.04
N SER A 289 -1.92 -23.34 7.77
CA SER A 289 -1.82 -24.72 7.29
C SER A 289 -0.62 -25.45 7.91
N PHE A 290 0.50 -24.75 8.09
CA PHE A 290 1.68 -25.28 8.80
C PHE A 290 1.36 -25.57 10.27
N ALA A 291 0.65 -24.66 10.97
CA ALA A 291 0.20 -24.88 12.33
C ALA A 291 -0.71 -26.10 12.44
N SER A 292 -1.62 -26.30 11.49
CA SER A 292 -2.46 -27.50 11.40
C SER A 292 -1.64 -28.77 11.18
N SER A 293 -0.54 -28.73 10.42
CA SER A 293 0.34 -29.89 10.21
C SER A 293 1.10 -30.30 11.49
N LEU A 294 1.22 -29.40 12.44
CA LEU A 294 1.73 -29.67 13.81
C LEU A 294 0.63 -30.09 14.79
N ASN A 295 -0.58 -30.46 14.31
CA ASN A 295 -1.75 -30.81 15.09
C ASN A 295 -2.26 -29.66 16.01
N LEU A 296 -1.96 -28.42 15.68
CA LEU A 296 -2.48 -27.25 16.37
C LEU A 296 -3.91 -26.91 15.89
N SER A 297 -4.71 -26.29 16.76
CA SER A 297 -6.07 -25.90 16.40
C SER A 297 -6.11 -24.79 15.35
N GLY A 298 -7.19 -24.68 14.56
CA GLY A 298 -7.38 -23.57 13.62
C GLY A 298 -7.39 -22.21 14.31
N LYS A 299 -7.78 -22.13 15.60
CA LYS A 299 -7.67 -20.91 16.41
C LYS A 299 -6.21 -20.48 16.58
N SER A 300 -5.29 -21.44 16.72
CA SER A 300 -3.84 -21.16 16.79
C SER A 300 -3.33 -20.56 15.48
N GLY A 301 -3.78 -21.08 14.33
CA GLY A 301 -3.44 -20.51 13.01
C GLY A 301 -3.95 -19.06 12.84
N ALA A 302 -5.20 -18.81 13.26
CA ALA A 302 -5.77 -17.46 13.23
C ALA A 302 -5.02 -16.50 14.18
N LEU A 303 -4.61 -16.98 15.37
CA LEU A 303 -3.80 -16.19 16.32
C LEU A 303 -2.44 -15.80 15.72
N LEU A 304 -1.77 -16.71 15.04
CA LEU A 304 -0.48 -16.44 14.39
C LEU A 304 -0.61 -15.36 13.32
N LEU A 305 -1.66 -15.41 12.48
CA LEU A 305 -1.94 -14.37 11.49
C LEU A 305 -2.28 -13.02 12.14
N ALA A 306 -3.07 -13.03 13.18
CA ALA A 306 -3.43 -11.82 13.91
C ALA A 306 -2.20 -11.14 14.54
N LEU A 307 -1.35 -11.90 15.22
CA LEU A 307 -0.09 -11.40 15.78
C LEU A 307 0.83 -10.86 14.70
N MET A 308 0.98 -11.60 13.60
CA MET A 308 1.79 -11.16 12.48
C MET A 308 1.28 -9.85 11.90
N SER A 309 -0.03 -9.67 11.74
CA SER A 309 -0.63 -8.45 11.21
C SER A 309 -0.44 -7.24 12.13
N VAL A 310 -0.61 -7.41 13.44
CA VAL A 310 -0.32 -6.35 14.42
C VAL A 310 1.14 -5.93 14.35
N CYS A 311 2.05 -6.91 14.34
CA CYS A 311 3.48 -6.64 14.26
C CYS A 311 3.89 -6.01 12.91
N GLN A 312 3.21 -6.36 11.81
CA GLN A 312 3.40 -5.69 10.51
C GLN A 312 3.12 -4.19 10.59
N VAL A 313 2.02 -3.79 11.21
CA VAL A 313 1.68 -2.37 11.38
C VAL A 313 2.69 -1.66 12.27
N CYS A 314 3.07 -2.28 13.41
CA CYS A 314 4.12 -1.75 14.28
C CYS A 314 5.45 -1.58 13.52
N GLY A 315 5.84 -2.58 12.74
CA GLY A 315 7.04 -2.54 11.92
C GLY A 315 6.99 -1.43 10.86
N GLN A 316 5.88 -1.31 10.12
CA GLN A 316 5.70 -0.24 9.14
C GLN A 316 5.81 1.14 9.78
N PHE A 317 5.20 1.33 10.96
CA PHE A 317 5.28 2.60 11.68
C PHE A 317 6.71 2.92 12.12
N VAL A 318 7.41 1.96 12.73
CA VAL A 318 8.78 2.15 13.23
C VAL A 318 9.75 2.38 12.07
N PHE A 319 9.72 1.57 11.02
CA PHE A 319 10.61 1.73 9.87
C PHE A 319 10.30 3.02 9.08
N GLY A 320 9.02 3.38 8.95
CA GLY A 320 8.61 4.66 8.38
C GLY A 320 9.20 5.83 9.17
N TYR A 321 9.03 5.82 10.49
CA TYR A 321 9.60 6.84 11.37
C TYR A 321 11.14 6.92 11.31
N LEU A 322 11.82 5.75 11.35
CA LEU A 322 13.27 5.69 11.23
C LEU A 322 13.78 6.18 9.87
N SER A 323 13.01 5.94 8.79
CA SER A 323 13.35 6.41 7.45
C SER A 323 13.34 7.94 7.34
N ASP A 324 12.53 8.63 8.15
CA ASP A 324 12.48 10.09 8.21
C ASP A 324 13.60 10.69 9.06
N ARG A 325 14.29 9.86 9.84
CA ARG A 325 15.50 10.23 10.59
C ARG A 325 16.74 10.07 9.71
N LYS A 326 17.92 10.45 10.21
CA LYS A 326 19.21 10.34 9.50
C LYS A 326 19.73 8.89 9.34
N VAL A 327 18.86 7.88 9.49
CA VAL A 327 19.26 6.48 9.34
C VAL A 327 19.40 6.15 7.84
N PRO A 328 20.52 5.52 7.42
CA PRO A 328 20.73 5.18 6.02
C PRO A 328 19.63 4.23 5.49
N LEU A 329 18.98 4.62 4.42
CA LEU A 329 17.86 3.89 3.83
C LEU A 329 18.22 2.43 3.47
N ASN A 330 19.44 2.24 2.92
CA ASN A 330 19.92 0.90 2.59
C ASN A 330 20.12 0.02 3.83
N ALA A 331 20.57 0.60 4.96
CA ALA A 331 20.71 -0.15 6.21
C ALA A 331 19.35 -0.61 6.73
N LEU A 332 18.32 0.24 6.67
CA LEU A 332 16.95 -0.14 7.05
C LEU A 332 16.42 -1.26 6.15
N ALA A 333 16.61 -1.14 4.84
CA ALA A 333 16.17 -2.15 3.88
C ALA A 333 16.89 -3.50 4.09
N CYS A 334 18.21 -3.49 4.29
CA CYS A 334 18.98 -4.70 4.61
C CYS A 334 18.56 -5.30 5.96
N LEU A 335 18.43 -4.49 7.01
CA LEU A 335 17.99 -4.96 8.32
C LEU A 335 16.64 -5.66 8.25
N SER A 336 15.67 -5.03 7.56
CA SER A 336 14.33 -5.59 7.35
C SER A 336 14.37 -6.98 6.70
N THR A 337 15.10 -7.11 5.59
CA THR A 337 15.09 -8.34 4.78
C THR A 337 16.00 -9.42 5.35
N VAL A 338 17.16 -9.08 5.96
CA VAL A 338 18.06 -10.04 6.61
C VAL A 338 17.40 -10.68 7.83
N VAL A 339 16.81 -9.86 8.71
CA VAL A 339 16.14 -10.39 9.91
C VAL A 339 14.94 -11.25 9.52
N ALA A 340 14.16 -10.85 8.50
CA ALA A 340 13.06 -11.66 7.97
C ALA A 340 13.56 -12.99 7.39
N ALA A 341 14.69 -13.00 6.66
CA ALA A 341 15.30 -14.21 6.12
C ALA A 341 15.76 -15.17 7.22
N VAL A 342 16.47 -14.64 8.22
CA VAL A 342 16.92 -15.43 9.38
C VAL A 342 15.73 -16.00 10.13
N ALA A 343 14.70 -15.19 10.41
CA ALA A 343 13.49 -15.66 11.08
C ALA A 343 12.82 -16.81 10.30
N CYS A 344 12.72 -16.70 8.97
CA CYS A 344 12.17 -17.77 8.14
C CYS A 344 12.99 -19.07 8.25
N LEU A 345 14.31 -18.99 8.05
CA LEU A 345 15.16 -20.17 7.97
C LEU A 345 15.36 -20.85 9.34
N THR A 346 15.42 -20.07 10.42
CA THR A 346 15.63 -20.62 11.76
C THR A 346 14.34 -20.85 12.51
N MET A 347 13.52 -19.80 12.73
CA MET A 347 12.35 -19.92 13.57
C MET A 347 11.23 -20.72 12.90
N TRP A 348 10.87 -20.41 11.64
CA TRP A 348 9.85 -21.17 10.92
C TRP A 348 10.36 -22.53 10.47
N GLY A 349 11.61 -22.58 9.94
CA GLY A 349 12.20 -23.80 9.42
C GLY A 349 12.44 -24.89 10.47
N LEU A 350 12.71 -24.51 11.71
CA LEU A 350 12.97 -25.42 12.83
C LEU A 350 11.77 -25.48 13.80
N ALA A 351 10.61 -24.88 13.46
CA ALA A 351 9.46 -24.84 14.35
C ALA A 351 8.86 -26.23 14.57
N GLN A 352 8.87 -26.66 15.82
CA GLN A 352 8.22 -27.88 16.29
C GLN A 352 7.16 -27.59 17.38
N SER A 353 7.06 -26.34 17.82
CA SER A 353 6.18 -25.94 18.91
C SER A 353 5.50 -24.61 18.63
N PHE A 354 4.33 -24.43 19.24
CA PHE A 354 3.54 -23.21 19.09
C PHE A 354 4.26 -21.92 19.55
N PRO A 355 4.98 -21.90 20.69
CA PRO A 355 5.72 -20.69 21.10
C PRO A 355 6.75 -20.21 20.07
N VAL A 356 7.43 -21.12 19.37
CA VAL A 356 8.40 -20.74 18.32
C VAL A 356 7.69 -20.08 17.14
N LEU A 357 6.50 -20.57 16.77
CA LEU A 357 5.68 -19.94 15.72
C LEU A 357 5.17 -18.55 16.11
N ILE A 358 4.85 -18.34 17.38
CA ILE A 358 4.49 -17.01 17.92
C ILE A 358 5.67 -16.05 17.74
N VAL A 359 6.87 -16.43 18.17
CA VAL A 359 8.08 -15.60 18.01
C VAL A 359 8.36 -15.32 16.55
N PHE A 360 8.24 -16.34 15.68
CA PHE A 360 8.35 -16.16 14.24
C PHE A 360 7.34 -15.14 13.70
N ALA A 361 6.05 -15.26 14.04
CA ALA A 361 5.01 -14.35 13.57
C ALA A 361 5.28 -12.89 13.99
N VAL A 362 5.76 -12.69 15.22
CA VAL A 362 6.14 -11.37 15.75
C VAL A 362 7.35 -10.80 15.01
N VAL A 363 8.44 -11.54 14.93
CA VAL A 363 9.69 -11.07 14.33
C VAL A 363 9.53 -10.86 12.83
N TYR A 364 8.99 -11.86 12.13
CA TYR A 364 8.78 -11.77 10.68
C TYR A 364 7.79 -10.64 10.34
N GLY A 365 6.66 -10.58 11.03
CA GLY A 365 5.67 -9.52 10.81
C GLY A 365 6.29 -8.14 10.94
N PHE A 366 7.00 -7.88 12.02
CA PHE A 366 7.62 -6.58 12.28
C PHE A 366 8.67 -6.20 11.23
N PHE A 367 9.62 -7.08 10.96
CA PHE A 367 10.73 -6.76 10.06
C PHE A 367 10.33 -6.83 8.59
N ALA A 368 9.65 -7.87 8.11
CA ALA A 368 9.31 -8.00 6.71
C ALA A 368 8.41 -6.87 6.17
N ALA A 369 7.49 -6.38 7.00
CA ALA A 369 6.62 -5.26 6.64
C ALA A 369 7.33 -3.90 6.65
N GLY A 370 8.39 -3.75 7.45
CA GLY A 370 9.20 -2.54 7.49
C GLY A 370 9.76 -2.12 6.14
N TYR A 371 10.08 -3.09 5.26
CA TYR A 371 10.55 -2.81 3.91
C TYR A 371 9.57 -2.00 3.07
N THR A 372 8.28 -2.24 3.20
CA THR A 372 7.26 -1.51 2.43
C THR A 372 7.10 -0.06 2.88
N ALA A 373 7.34 0.21 4.16
CA ALA A 373 7.23 1.54 4.73
C ALA A 373 8.28 2.53 4.18
N ILE A 374 9.42 2.01 3.71
CA ILE A 374 10.51 2.85 3.20
C ILE A 374 10.42 3.16 1.69
N TRP A 375 9.42 2.64 0.97
CA TRP A 375 9.28 2.83 -0.49
C TRP A 375 9.14 4.29 -0.91
N ALA A 376 8.42 5.10 -0.13
CA ALA A 376 8.27 6.52 -0.40
C ALA A 376 9.62 7.24 -0.37
N ARG A 377 10.48 6.87 0.57
CA ARG A 377 11.84 7.42 0.64
C ARG A 377 12.76 6.83 -0.43
N MET A 378 12.59 5.55 -0.80
CA MET A 378 13.31 4.96 -1.93
C MET A 378 12.99 5.68 -3.23
N SER A 379 11.72 6.01 -3.50
CA SER A 379 11.32 6.74 -4.70
C SER A 379 11.94 8.14 -4.76
N MET A 380 11.96 8.87 -3.64
CA MET A 380 12.63 10.18 -3.55
C MET A 380 14.16 10.10 -3.62
N ALA A 381 14.75 8.98 -3.21
CA ALA A 381 16.20 8.77 -3.35
C ALA A 381 16.63 8.44 -4.80
N ILE A 382 15.70 7.98 -5.63
CA ILE A 382 15.94 7.68 -7.06
C ILE A 382 15.83 8.94 -7.91
N THR A 383 14.88 9.83 -7.61
CA THR A 383 14.61 11.03 -8.39
C THR A 383 14.16 12.18 -7.50
N ASP A 384 14.70 13.37 -7.76
CA ASP A 384 14.30 14.63 -7.11
C ASP A 384 13.07 15.26 -7.80
N ASP A 385 12.65 14.71 -8.94
CA ASP A 385 11.49 15.20 -9.68
C ASP A 385 10.19 14.81 -8.97
N VAL A 386 9.47 15.82 -8.50
CA VAL A 386 8.19 15.68 -7.79
C VAL A 386 7.12 14.94 -8.63
N THR A 387 7.22 15.03 -9.97
CA THR A 387 6.27 14.36 -10.88
C THR A 387 6.65 12.90 -11.15
N ALA A 388 7.93 12.57 -11.10
CA ALA A 388 8.45 11.22 -11.33
C ALA A 388 8.42 10.33 -10.07
N ALA A 389 8.60 10.89 -8.88
CA ALA A 389 8.63 10.12 -7.63
C ALA A 389 7.37 9.26 -7.36
N PRO A 390 6.12 9.76 -7.59
CA PRO A 390 4.93 8.92 -7.46
C PRO A 390 4.88 7.76 -8.47
N ILE A 391 5.48 7.94 -9.64
CA ILE A 391 5.53 6.89 -10.67
C ILE A 391 6.53 5.82 -10.26
N VAL A 392 7.71 6.21 -9.78
CA VAL A 392 8.68 5.27 -9.20
C VAL A 392 8.05 4.48 -8.06
N PHE A 393 7.32 5.15 -7.15
CA PHE A 393 6.57 4.48 -6.08
C PHE A 393 5.56 3.47 -6.62
N SER A 394 4.80 3.80 -7.67
CA SER A 394 3.84 2.89 -8.29
C SER A 394 4.51 1.69 -8.98
N LEU A 395 5.71 1.88 -9.57
CA LEU A 395 6.51 0.80 -10.13
C LEU A 395 7.07 -0.14 -9.06
N LEU A 396 7.44 0.37 -7.88
CA LEU A 396 7.80 -0.48 -6.74
C LEU A 396 6.58 -1.30 -6.27
N ASN A 397 5.39 -0.70 -6.18
CA ASN A 397 4.15 -1.44 -5.91
C ASN A 397 3.91 -2.54 -6.94
N PHE A 398 4.08 -2.24 -8.22
CA PHE A 398 3.93 -3.21 -9.30
C PHE A 398 4.90 -4.40 -9.15
N GLY A 399 6.18 -4.14 -8.86
CA GLY A 399 7.18 -5.18 -8.60
C GLY A 399 6.77 -6.11 -7.46
N LYS A 400 6.24 -5.56 -6.35
CA LYS A 400 5.68 -6.37 -5.26
C LYS A 400 4.46 -7.17 -5.69
N GLY A 401 3.60 -6.58 -6.52
CA GLY A 401 2.42 -7.25 -7.07
C GLY A 401 2.77 -8.47 -7.91
N ILE A 402 3.81 -8.38 -8.73
CA ILE A 402 4.33 -9.54 -9.50
C ILE A 402 4.73 -10.66 -8.52
N GLY A 403 5.54 -10.34 -7.51
CA GLY A 403 5.95 -11.30 -6.50
C GLY A 403 4.77 -11.95 -5.78
N ASN A 404 3.78 -11.14 -5.40
CA ASN A 404 2.57 -11.61 -4.71
C ASN A 404 1.76 -12.58 -5.57
N VAL A 405 1.44 -12.22 -6.82
CA VAL A 405 0.65 -13.10 -7.72
C VAL A 405 1.37 -14.41 -7.99
N LEU A 406 2.67 -14.34 -8.24
CA LEU A 406 3.48 -15.54 -8.50
C LEU A 406 3.70 -16.40 -7.25
N ALA A 407 3.58 -15.84 -6.04
CA ALA A 407 3.67 -16.61 -4.79
C ALA A 407 2.63 -17.73 -4.71
N GLY A 408 1.42 -17.54 -5.30
CA GLY A 408 0.39 -18.58 -5.35
C GLY A 408 0.82 -19.82 -6.12
N PRO A 409 1.08 -19.72 -7.43
CA PRO A 409 1.53 -20.85 -8.26
C PRO A 409 2.84 -21.47 -7.77
N VAL A 410 3.84 -20.64 -7.43
CA VAL A 410 5.15 -21.10 -6.92
C VAL A 410 4.97 -21.86 -5.60
N GLY A 411 4.17 -21.33 -4.68
CA GLY A 411 3.91 -22.01 -3.41
C GLY A 411 3.21 -23.34 -3.58
N GLY A 412 2.19 -23.40 -4.45
CA GLY A 412 1.51 -24.65 -4.79
C GLY A 412 2.46 -25.71 -5.36
N PHE A 413 3.37 -25.30 -6.25
CA PHE A 413 4.39 -26.19 -6.81
C PHE A 413 5.37 -26.67 -5.72
N LEU A 414 5.86 -25.77 -4.88
CA LEU A 414 6.83 -26.09 -3.83
C LEU A 414 6.26 -27.04 -2.77
N VAL A 415 4.99 -26.88 -2.39
CA VAL A 415 4.31 -27.78 -1.46
C VAL A 415 4.10 -29.16 -2.10
N SER A 416 3.67 -29.22 -3.37
CA SER A 416 3.43 -30.51 -4.05
C SER A 416 4.71 -31.31 -4.34
N SER A 417 5.85 -30.65 -4.50
CA SER A 417 7.14 -31.32 -4.74
C SER A 417 7.65 -32.07 -3.51
N SER A 418 7.04 -31.88 -2.35
CA SER A 418 7.47 -32.47 -1.06
C SER A 418 6.77 -33.80 -0.74
N THR A 419 6.14 -34.49 -1.71
CA THR A 419 5.38 -35.74 -1.52
C THR A 419 6.23 -36.98 -1.21
N SER A 420 7.35 -36.83 -0.54
CA SER A 420 8.11 -37.96 0.02
C SER A 420 7.70 -38.23 1.47
N THR A 421 7.58 -39.51 1.81
CA THR A 421 7.27 -40.23 3.04
C THR A 421 7.83 -39.68 4.38
N GLY A 422 7.71 -38.35 4.63
CA GLY A 422 8.14 -37.70 5.86
C GLY A 422 6.99 -37.11 6.70
N PRO A 423 7.24 -36.66 7.92
CA PRO A 423 6.23 -35.99 8.73
C PRO A 423 5.61 -34.81 7.97
N SER A 424 4.31 -34.54 8.17
CA SER A 424 3.53 -33.55 7.39
C SER A 424 4.14 -32.12 7.39
N SER A 425 4.96 -31.79 8.38
CA SER A 425 5.73 -30.53 8.42
C SER A 425 6.84 -30.45 7.37
N SER A 426 7.36 -31.58 6.87
CA SER A 426 8.38 -31.61 5.82
C SER A 426 7.88 -31.08 4.47
N SER A 427 6.57 -31.11 4.25
CA SER A 427 5.93 -30.61 3.03
C SER A 427 6.12 -29.10 2.80
N TYR A 428 6.38 -28.33 3.84
CA TYR A 428 6.59 -26.88 3.76
C TYR A 428 8.05 -26.46 3.65
N ARG A 429 9.01 -27.42 3.70
CA ARG A 429 10.45 -27.13 3.71
C ARG A 429 10.87 -26.24 2.54
N TRP A 430 10.41 -26.55 1.33
CA TRP A 430 10.76 -25.79 0.14
C TRP A 430 10.18 -24.39 0.12
N VAL A 431 8.95 -24.21 0.64
CA VAL A 431 8.32 -22.89 0.79
C VAL A 431 9.11 -22.01 1.76
N ILE A 432 9.52 -22.59 2.89
CA ILE A 432 10.31 -21.91 3.93
C ILE A 432 11.67 -21.48 3.38
N THR A 433 12.37 -22.44 2.73
CA THR A 433 13.68 -22.19 2.12
C THR A 433 13.58 -21.12 1.04
N PHE A 434 12.62 -21.21 0.13
CA PHE A 434 12.39 -20.22 -0.92
C PHE A 434 12.15 -18.82 -0.35
N THR A 435 11.26 -18.72 0.66
CA THR A 435 10.98 -17.46 1.36
C THR A 435 12.26 -16.84 1.94
N GLY A 436 13.02 -17.63 2.70
CA GLY A 436 14.26 -17.15 3.32
C GLY A 436 15.32 -16.74 2.30
N VAL A 437 15.49 -17.53 1.23
CA VAL A 437 16.42 -17.22 0.13
C VAL A 437 16.02 -15.94 -0.60
N CYS A 438 14.74 -15.75 -0.93
CA CYS A 438 14.26 -14.54 -1.59
C CYS A 438 14.48 -13.29 -0.72
N MET A 439 14.20 -13.37 0.58
CA MET A 439 14.46 -12.28 1.51
C MET A 439 15.96 -11.96 1.62
N PHE A 440 16.81 -12.98 1.70
CA PHE A 440 18.25 -12.81 1.76
C PHE A 440 18.82 -12.23 0.45
N ALA A 441 18.37 -12.73 -0.71
CA ALA A 441 18.76 -12.23 -2.03
C ALA A 441 18.37 -10.76 -2.22
N SER A 442 17.21 -10.35 -1.67
CA SER A 442 16.79 -8.94 -1.64
C SER A 442 17.81 -8.07 -0.89
N ALA A 443 18.29 -8.51 0.27
CA ALA A 443 19.34 -7.80 1.02
C ALA A 443 20.66 -7.74 0.22
N CYS A 444 21.09 -8.86 -0.36
CA CYS A 444 22.30 -8.92 -1.18
C CYS A 444 22.25 -7.93 -2.34
N THR A 445 21.09 -7.80 -2.99
CA THR A 445 20.91 -6.84 -4.10
C THR A 445 21.16 -5.40 -3.65
N ILE A 446 20.71 -5.01 -2.44
CA ILE A 446 20.98 -3.69 -1.88
C ILE A 446 22.47 -3.50 -1.58
N CYS A 447 23.13 -4.56 -1.07
CA CYS A 447 24.56 -4.54 -0.76
C CYS A 447 25.43 -4.37 -2.02
N LEU A 448 24.95 -4.72 -3.22
CA LEU A 448 25.66 -4.48 -4.47
C LEU A 448 25.99 -2.99 -4.70
N ARG A 449 25.22 -2.07 -4.14
CA ARG A 449 25.56 -0.65 -4.17
C ARG A 449 26.91 -0.34 -3.51
N TYR A 450 27.28 -1.12 -2.51
CA TYR A 450 28.53 -0.94 -1.78
C TYR A 450 29.70 -1.77 -2.34
N SER A 451 29.45 -2.66 -3.33
CA SER A 451 30.49 -3.51 -3.90
C SER A 451 31.63 -2.72 -4.52
N LYS A 452 31.34 -1.57 -5.13
CA LYS A 452 32.38 -0.67 -5.66
C LYS A 452 33.32 -0.13 -4.57
N TYR A 453 32.81 0.08 -3.36
CA TYR A 453 33.64 0.50 -2.21
C TYR A 453 34.38 -0.68 -1.58
N LEU A 454 33.78 -1.88 -1.58
CA LEU A 454 34.43 -3.12 -1.11
C LEU A 454 35.58 -3.56 -2.03
N CYS A 455 35.42 -3.47 -3.35
CA CYS A 455 36.52 -3.74 -4.30
C CYS A 455 37.70 -2.81 -4.09
N VAL A 456 37.49 -1.53 -3.77
CA VAL A 456 38.57 -0.56 -3.49
C VAL A 456 39.28 -0.87 -2.16
N LEU A 457 38.55 -1.45 -1.17
CA LEU A 457 39.12 -1.83 0.13
C LEU A 457 39.89 -3.17 0.09
N VAL A 458 39.55 -4.08 -0.81
CA VAL A 458 40.19 -5.39 -0.96
C VAL A 458 41.44 -5.33 -1.86
N VAL A 459 41.53 -4.28 -2.71
CA VAL A 459 42.68 -4.05 -3.62
C VAL A 459 43.73 -3.10 -2.99
N ARG A 460 43.49 -2.60 -1.79
CA ARG A 460 44.50 -1.93 -0.95
C ARG A 460 44.99 -2.87 0.15
#